data_07ebca1194bca97344de1f7e574fb741
#
_entry.id   07ebca1194bca97344de1f7e574fb741
#
_cell.length_a   1.000
_cell.length_b   1.000
_cell.length_c   1.000
_cell.angle_alpha   90.00
_cell.angle_beta   90.00
_cell.angle_gamma   90.00
#
_symmetry.space_group_name_H-M   'P 1'
#
loop_
_entity.id
_entity.type
_entity.pdbx_description
1 polymer ?
#
loop_
_entity_poly.entity_id
_entity_poly.type
_entity_poly.pdbx_seq_one_letter_code
_entity_poly.pdbx_strand_id
1 'polypeptide(L)'
;MPYVVIYPMVKKRSWYALPPQERTRIMAGHFATGHRYPDIRIHTGYSFGIDDQEFVVAFEVPDVRRFLALVADLRETEASSYTERETPIFVGAAMPLERALDEIDGTAARALA
;
A
#
# COMPACT_ATOMS: atom_id res chain seq x y z
N MET A 1 1.67 -10.35 -10.91
CA MET A 1 1.62 -8.95 -11.37
C MET A 1 3.01 -8.37 -11.38
N PRO A 2 3.33 -7.43 -12.29
CA PRO A 2 4.72 -6.99 -12.48
C PRO A 2 5.24 -6.03 -11.42
N TYR A 3 4.38 -5.37 -10.65
CA TYR A 3 4.83 -4.38 -9.68
C TYR A 3 4.26 -4.61 -8.31
N VAL A 4 5.04 -4.24 -7.29
CA VAL A 4 4.63 -4.26 -5.89
C VAL A 4 4.87 -2.88 -5.29
N VAL A 5 3.90 -2.38 -4.53
CA VAL A 5 4.04 -1.12 -3.78
C VAL A 5 3.82 -1.43 -2.31
N ILE A 6 4.76 -1.04 -1.47
CA ILE A 6 4.71 -1.32 -0.02
C ILE A 6 4.97 -0.04 0.74
N TYR A 7 4.16 0.21 1.77
CA TYR A 7 4.41 1.34 2.67
C TYR A 7 3.82 1.09 4.06
N PRO A 8 4.44 1.68 5.09
CA PRO A 8 3.84 1.74 6.43
C PRO A 8 2.72 2.76 6.47
N MET A 9 1.74 2.54 7.33
CA MET A 9 0.65 3.50 7.51
C MET A 9 0.37 3.68 8.99
N VAL A 10 0.16 4.93 9.39
CA VAL A 10 -0.20 5.32 10.75
C VAL A 10 -1.47 6.16 10.68
N LYS A 11 -2.43 5.86 11.53
CA LYS A 11 -3.66 6.62 11.68
C LYS A 11 -3.48 7.74 12.69
N LYS A 12 -4.26 8.80 12.55
CA LYS A 12 -4.36 9.83 13.59
C LYS A 12 -4.98 9.23 14.85
N ARG A 13 -4.62 9.77 16.02
CA ARG A 13 -5.21 9.33 17.28
C ARG A 13 -6.73 9.50 17.31
N SER A 14 -7.24 10.50 16.62
CA SER A 14 -8.68 10.74 16.51
C SER A 14 -9.43 9.56 15.87
N TRP A 15 -8.78 8.76 15.04
CA TRP A 15 -9.36 7.54 14.48
C TRP A 15 -9.75 6.56 15.60
N TYR A 16 -8.82 6.34 16.52
CA TYR A 16 -9.02 5.38 17.62
C TYR A 16 -9.98 5.90 18.69
N ALA A 17 -10.21 7.21 18.73
CA ALA A 17 -11.18 7.81 19.62
C ALA A 17 -12.62 7.68 19.12
N LEU A 18 -12.81 7.33 17.86
CA LEU A 18 -14.14 7.09 17.30
C LEU A 18 -14.77 5.82 17.86
N PRO A 19 -16.10 5.78 18.05
CA PRO A 19 -16.78 4.53 18.37
C PRO A 19 -16.57 3.49 17.25
N PRO A 20 -16.50 2.19 17.59
CA PRO A 20 -16.29 1.14 16.57
C PRO A 20 -17.30 1.17 15.43
N GLN A 21 -18.55 1.52 15.68
CA GLN A 21 -19.57 1.63 14.64
C GLN A 21 -19.24 2.71 13.62
N GLU A 22 -18.69 3.85 14.08
CA GLU A 22 -18.27 4.94 13.19
C GLU A 22 -17.09 4.51 12.33
N ARG A 23 -16.12 3.82 12.90
CA ARG A 23 -14.99 3.29 12.14
C ARG A 23 -15.46 2.32 11.07
N THR A 24 -16.39 1.44 11.38
CA THR A 24 -16.97 0.50 10.41
C THR A 24 -17.67 1.25 9.29
N ARG A 25 -18.47 2.26 9.61
CA ARG A 25 -19.17 3.07 8.60
C ARG A 25 -18.19 3.77 7.66
N ILE A 26 -17.16 4.39 8.22
CA ILE A 26 -16.15 5.12 7.44
C ILE A 26 -15.36 4.15 6.55
N MET A 27 -14.97 3.00 7.08
CA MET A 27 -14.24 2.01 6.31
C MET A 27 -15.07 1.37 5.20
N ALA A 28 -16.39 1.34 5.33
CA ALA A 28 -17.25 0.87 4.24
C ALA A 28 -17.07 1.69 2.97
N GLY A 29 -16.95 3.01 3.10
CA GLY A 29 -16.65 3.89 1.95
C GLY A 29 -15.27 3.64 1.35
N HIS A 30 -14.28 3.39 2.19
CA HIS A 30 -12.93 3.03 1.77
C HIS A 30 -12.94 1.72 0.96
N PHE A 31 -13.60 0.69 1.48
CA PHE A 31 -13.69 -0.61 0.80
C PHE A 31 -14.47 -0.52 -0.52
N ALA A 32 -15.55 0.26 -0.54
CA ALA A 32 -16.32 0.46 -1.78
C ALA A 32 -15.45 1.09 -2.88
N THR A 33 -14.60 2.05 -2.52
CA THR A 33 -13.66 2.66 -3.45
C THR A 33 -12.62 1.64 -3.93
N GLY A 34 -12.04 0.87 -3.01
CA GLY A 34 -11.06 -0.17 -3.36
C GLY A 34 -11.62 -1.23 -4.30
N HIS A 35 -12.89 -1.61 -4.13
CA HIS A 35 -13.54 -2.60 -4.97
C HIS A 35 -13.74 -2.15 -6.43
N ARG A 36 -13.58 -0.87 -6.74
CA ARG A 36 -13.57 -0.39 -8.12
C ARG A 36 -12.28 -0.74 -8.87
N TYR A 37 -11.29 -1.30 -8.15
CA TYR A 37 -9.98 -1.68 -8.69
C TYR A 37 -9.72 -3.18 -8.47
N PRO A 38 -10.53 -4.07 -9.09
CA PRO A 38 -10.39 -5.50 -8.87
C PRO A 38 -9.11 -6.10 -9.46
N ASP A 39 -8.43 -5.36 -10.32
CA ASP A 39 -7.15 -5.72 -10.91
C ASP A 39 -5.96 -5.50 -9.96
N ILE A 40 -6.19 -4.86 -8.80
CA ILE A 40 -5.15 -4.61 -7.79
C ILE A 40 -5.40 -5.55 -6.61
N ARG A 41 -4.36 -6.27 -6.20
CA ARG A 41 -4.39 -7.09 -4.98
C ARG A 41 -3.82 -6.28 -3.82
N ILE A 42 -4.58 -6.24 -2.73
CA ILE A 42 -4.22 -5.46 -1.54
C ILE A 42 -3.99 -6.40 -0.38
N HIS A 43 -2.85 -6.22 0.30
CA HIS A 43 -2.48 -6.98 1.48
C HIS A 43 -2.20 -6.00 2.61
N THR A 44 -2.91 -6.14 3.72
CA THR A 44 -2.71 -5.28 4.88
C THR A 44 -2.31 -6.14 6.07
N GLY A 45 -1.14 -5.83 6.65
CA GLY A 45 -0.67 -6.46 7.87
C GLY A 45 -0.73 -5.47 9.03
N TYR A 46 -0.90 -6.00 10.24
CA TYR A 46 -0.85 -5.22 11.46
C TYR A 46 0.57 -5.23 12.04
N SER A 47 1.05 -4.07 12.47
CA SER A 47 2.37 -3.91 13.07
C SER A 47 2.35 -2.99 14.29
N PHE A 48 1.24 -2.97 15.02
CA PHE A 48 1.10 -2.14 16.22
C PHE A 48 2.21 -2.43 17.22
N GLY A 49 2.93 -1.38 17.63
CA GLY A 49 4.02 -1.50 18.59
C GLY A 49 5.32 -2.04 18.00
N ILE A 50 5.37 -2.28 16.70
CA ILE A 50 6.59 -2.73 16.02
C ILE A 50 7.09 -1.58 15.14
N ASP A 51 8.28 -1.06 15.48
CA ASP A 51 8.98 -0.01 14.73
C ASP A 51 8.14 1.23 14.42
N ASP A 52 7.31 1.63 15.39
CA ASP A 52 6.49 2.84 15.32
C ASP A 52 5.56 2.89 14.09
N GLN A 53 5.10 1.73 13.66
CA GLN A 53 4.12 1.58 12.59
C GLN A 53 2.87 0.90 13.14
N GLU A 54 1.73 1.13 12.51
CA GLU A 54 0.47 0.46 12.87
C GLU A 54 0.06 -0.56 11.83
N PHE A 55 0.31 -0.25 10.56
CA PHE A 55 -0.02 -1.09 9.42
C PHE A 55 1.14 -1.13 8.45
N VAL A 56 1.29 -2.26 7.78
CA VAL A 56 2.10 -2.37 6.56
C VAL A 56 1.15 -2.77 5.45
N VAL A 57 1.10 -1.96 4.40
CA VAL A 57 0.19 -2.18 3.27
C VAL A 57 1.02 -2.52 2.04
N ALA A 58 0.64 -3.59 1.37
CA ALA A 58 1.29 -4.01 0.13
C ALA A 58 0.25 -4.16 -0.97
N PHE A 59 0.60 -3.71 -2.16
CA PHE A 59 -0.23 -3.79 -3.35
C PHE A 59 0.52 -4.54 -4.43
N GLU A 60 -0.15 -5.48 -5.09
CA GLU A 60 0.32 -6.04 -6.35
C GLU A 60 -0.48 -5.38 -7.47
N VAL A 61 0.21 -4.75 -8.40
CA VAL A 61 -0.44 -3.93 -9.42
C VAL A 61 0.06 -4.28 -10.83
N PRO A 62 -0.84 -4.25 -11.82
CA PRO A 62 -0.44 -4.48 -13.21
C PRO A 62 0.32 -3.29 -13.82
N ASP A 63 0.07 -2.08 -13.32
CA ASP A 63 0.63 -0.85 -13.82
C ASP A 63 0.65 0.17 -12.67
N VAL A 64 1.74 0.91 -12.53
CA VAL A 64 1.88 1.93 -11.48
C VAL A 64 0.82 3.04 -11.63
N ARG A 65 0.39 3.33 -12.83
CA ARG A 65 -0.67 4.31 -13.08
C ARG A 65 -2.00 3.89 -12.45
N ARG A 66 -2.30 2.59 -12.42
CA ARG A 66 -3.49 2.06 -11.74
C ARG A 66 -3.40 2.29 -10.23
N PHE A 67 -2.21 2.12 -9.65
CA PHE A 67 -2.00 2.43 -8.24
C PHE A 67 -2.23 3.91 -7.95
N LEU A 68 -1.70 4.80 -8.79
CA LEU A 68 -1.91 6.25 -8.63
C LEU A 68 -3.39 6.61 -8.69
N ALA A 69 -4.14 6.00 -9.61
CA ALA A 69 -5.58 6.23 -9.74
C ALA A 69 -6.32 5.77 -8.48
N LEU A 70 -6.00 4.56 -7.97
CA LEU A 70 -6.59 4.04 -6.74
C LEU A 70 -6.34 4.98 -5.56
N VAL A 71 -5.10 5.39 -5.36
CA VAL A 71 -4.74 6.26 -4.23
C VAL A 71 -5.42 7.61 -4.34
N ALA A 72 -5.49 8.19 -5.53
CA ALA A 72 -6.20 9.46 -5.74
C ALA A 72 -7.67 9.34 -5.33
N ASP A 73 -8.33 8.25 -5.71
CA ASP A 73 -9.72 8.02 -5.32
C ASP A 73 -9.86 7.76 -3.82
N LEU A 74 -8.95 7.01 -3.22
CA LEU A 74 -8.95 6.77 -1.77
C LEU A 74 -8.76 8.05 -0.97
N ARG A 75 -7.95 9.00 -1.48
CA ARG A 75 -7.72 10.31 -0.83
C ARG A 75 -9.00 11.14 -0.72
N GLU A 76 -9.99 10.88 -1.54
CA GLU A 76 -11.29 11.56 -1.50
C GLU A 76 -12.25 10.94 -0.50
N THR A 77 -11.92 9.78 0.10
CA THR A 77 -12.77 9.13 1.09
C THR A 77 -12.61 9.76 2.47
N GLU A 78 -13.66 9.62 3.29
CA GLU A 78 -13.62 10.07 4.68
C GLU A 78 -12.52 9.36 5.48
N ALA A 79 -12.28 8.07 5.20
CA ALA A 79 -11.23 7.31 5.89
C ALA A 79 -9.85 7.94 5.73
N SER A 80 -9.56 8.53 4.58
CA SER A 80 -8.28 9.17 4.29
C SER A 80 -8.00 10.36 5.21
N SER A 81 -9.04 11.03 5.71
CA SER A 81 -8.87 12.17 6.63
C SER A 81 -8.27 11.75 7.98
N TYR A 82 -8.30 10.47 8.30
CA TYR A 82 -7.74 9.91 9.54
C TYR A 82 -6.35 9.31 9.36
N THR A 83 -5.75 9.43 8.18
CA THR A 83 -4.39 8.95 7.95
C THR A 83 -3.39 10.01 8.35
N GLU A 84 -2.47 9.66 9.26
CA GLU A 84 -1.38 10.55 9.69
C GLU A 84 -0.22 10.50 8.73
N ARG A 85 0.19 9.29 8.35
CA ARG A 85 1.38 9.07 7.51
C ARG A 85 1.27 7.77 6.74
N GLU A 86 1.77 7.78 5.51
CA GLU A 86 1.85 6.62 4.62
C GLU A 86 3.19 6.61 3.87
N THR A 87 4.24 7.00 4.53
CA THR A 87 5.59 7.06 3.95
C THR A 87 6.59 6.38 4.88
N PRO A 88 7.72 5.88 4.34
CA PRO A 88 8.12 5.89 2.93
C PRO A 88 7.34 4.89 2.08
N ILE A 89 7.20 5.17 0.78
CA ILE A 89 6.54 4.29 -0.18
C ILE A 89 7.61 3.66 -1.06
N PHE A 90 7.61 2.34 -1.13
CA PHE A 90 8.55 1.58 -1.95
C PHE A 90 7.81 0.98 -3.14
N VAL A 91 8.33 1.21 -4.34
CA VAL A 91 7.81 0.62 -5.57
C VAL A 91 8.87 -0.34 -6.09
N GLY A 92 8.48 -1.60 -6.28
CA GLY A 92 9.39 -2.64 -6.76
C GLY A 92 8.83 -3.35 -7.98
N ALA A 93 9.74 -3.92 -8.77
CA ALA A 93 9.40 -4.83 -9.85
C ALA A 93 9.38 -6.25 -9.31
N ALA A 94 8.29 -6.98 -9.58
CA ALA A 94 8.21 -8.39 -9.22
C ALA A 94 9.03 -9.22 -10.22
N MET A 95 9.87 -10.12 -9.71
CA MET A 95 10.74 -10.95 -10.53
C MET A 95 11.11 -12.23 -9.78
N PRO A 96 11.58 -13.28 -10.50
CA PRO A 96 12.12 -14.46 -9.84
C PRO A 96 13.29 -14.09 -8.93
N LEU A 97 13.44 -14.82 -7.83
CA LEU A 97 14.49 -14.57 -6.85
C LEU A 97 15.89 -14.54 -7.47
N GLU A 98 16.16 -15.44 -8.38
CA GLU A 98 17.46 -15.53 -9.06
C GLU A 98 17.80 -14.24 -9.79
N ARG A 99 16.82 -13.67 -10.50
CA ARG A 99 16.99 -12.40 -11.17
C ARG A 99 17.14 -11.24 -10.19
N ALA A 100 16.39 -11.26 -9.10
CA ALA A 100 16.50 -10.23 -8.06
C ALA A 100 17.92 -10.19 -7.48
N LEU A 101 18.53 -11.34 -7.24
CA LEU A 101 19.90 -11.44 -6.78
C LEU A 101 20.90 -10.90 -7.81
N ASP A 102 20.68 -11.16 -9.09
CA ASP A 102 21.51 -10.62 -10.17
C ASP A 102 21.42 -9.09 -10.24
N GLU A 103 20.25 -8.52 -10.01
CA GLU A 103 20.08 -7.07 -9.96
C GLU A 103 20.85 -6.45 -8.78
N ILE A 104 20.83 -7.10 -7.64
CA ILE A 104 21.52 -6.62 -6.43
C ILE A 104 23.04 -6.58 -6.63
N ASP A 105 23.62 -7.60 -7.25
CA ASP A 105 25.06 -7.67 -7.48
C ASP A 105 25.52 -6.99 -8.79
N GLY A 106 24.59 -6.47 -9.57
CA GLY A 106 24.87 -5.77 -10.81
C GLY A 106 25.10 -6.66 -12.03
N THR A 107 24.92 -7.97 -11.90
CA THR A 107 25.12 -8.90 -13.02
C THR A 107 24.20 -8.60 -14.20
N ALA A 108 22.92 -8.33 -13.94
CA ALA A 108 21.96 -7.98 -14.99
C ALA A 108 22.34 -6.68 -15.69
N ALA A 109 22.80 -5.67 -14.95
CA ALA A 109 23.25 -4.40 -15.52
C ALA A 109 24.47 -4.59 -16.41
N ARG A 110 25.43 -5.42 -15.99
CA ARG A 110 26.61 -5.75 -16.80
C ARG A 110 26.26 -6.49 -18.08
N ALA A 111 25.25 -7.34 -18.04
CA ALA A 111 24.80 -8.06 -19.23
C ALA A 111 24.16 -7.13 -20.28
N LEU A 112 23.66 -5.97 -19.89
CA LEU A 112 23.06 -4.99 -20.80
C LEU A 112 24.10 -4.00 -21.34
N ALA A 113 25.27 -3.95 -20.73
CA ALA A 113 26.35 -3.13 -21.19
C ALA A 113 27.12 -3.85 -22.34
#